data_5fa649268cb3b0b6ac2a380c90b97fd3
#
_entry.id   5fa649268cb3b0b6ac2a380c90b97fd3
#
_cell.length_a   1.000
_cell.length_b   1.000
_cell.length_c   1.000
_cell.angle_alpha   90.00
_cell.angle_beta   90.00
_cell.angle_gamma   90.00
#
_symmetry.space_group_name_H-M   'P 1'
#
loop_
_entity.id
_entity.type
_entity.pdbx_description
1 polymer ?
#
loop_
_entity_poly.entity_id
_entity_poly.type
_entity_poly.pdbx_seq_one_letter_code
_entity_poly.pdbx_strand_id
1 'polypeptide(L)' 'MNAVHTAIESAGGPIAAAAACRVSRQSVDKWIAKGCLPRTEYTGETSYAKALAEVAQGNGKPFDPEWLLSHASPKKSAA' A
#
# COMPACT_ATOMS: atom_id res chain seq x y z
N MET A 1 8.51 -0.27 11.53
CA MET A 1 8.02 -0.05 10.18
C MET A 1 7.26 -1.27 9.69
N ASN A 2 6.26 -1.07 8.86
CA ASN A 2 5.49 -2.18 8.33
C ASN A 2 5.55 -2.16 6.80
N ALA A 3 4.98 -3.21 6.18
CA ALA A 3 5.03 -3.33 4.72
C ALA A 3 4.35 -2.17 4.02
N VAL A 4 3.24 -1.68 4.57
CA VAL A 4 2.52 -0.55 3.99
C VAL A 4 3.40 0.70 4.00
N HIS A 5 4.06 0.95 5.11
CA HIS A 5 4.95 2.10 5.22
C HIS A 5 6.08 2.02 4.19
N THR A 6 6.68 0.84 4.07
CA THR A 6 7.75 0.62 3.10
C THR A 6 7.27 0.85 1.67
N ALA A 7 6.09 0.33 1.33
CA ALA A 7 5.54 0.49 0.00
C ALA A 7 5.26 1.94 -0.32
N ILE A 8 4.71 2.68 0.64
CA ILE A 8 4.38 4.08 0.44
C ILE A 8 5.66 4.91 0.27
N GLU A 9 6.68 4.60 1.06
CA GLU A 9 7.97 5.26 0.90
C GLU A 9 8.55 5.01 -0.49
N SER A 10 8.46 3.78 -0.97
CA SER A 10 8.94 3.42 -2.29
C SER A 10 8.18 4.16 -3.39
N ALA A 11 6.91 4.45 -3.16
CA ALA A 11 6.08 5.18 -4.11
C ALA A 11 6.32 6.69 -4.07
N GLY A 12 7.17 7.16 -3.16
CA GLY A 12 7.51 8.58 -3.09
C GLY A 12 6.89 9.30 -1.91
N GLY A 13 6.33 8.57 -0.95
CA GLY A 13 5.76 9.15 0.25
C GLY A 13 4.24 9.21 0.23
N PRO A 14 3.62 9.65 1.34
CA PRO A 14 2.15 9.61 1.45
C PRO A 14 1.42 10.44 0.40
N ILE A 15 1.96 11.59 0.03
CA ILE A 15 1.28 12.45 -0.94
C ILE A 15 1.29 11.79 -2.33
N ALA A 16 2.44 11.26 -2.74
CA ALA A 16 2.55 10.58 -4.02
C ALA A 16 1.69 9.32 -4.04
N ALA A 17 1.68 8.59 -2.93
CA ALA A 17 0.87 7.37 -2.82
C ALA A 17 -0.61 7.71 -2.92
N ALA A 18 -1.06 8.77 -2.26
CA ALA A 18 -2.46 9.19 -2.32
C ALA A 18 -2.86 9.54 -3.74
N ALA A 19 -1.99 10.26 -4.45
CA ALA A 19 -2.26 10.62 -5.83
C ALA A 19 -2.35 9.39 -6.72
N ALA A 20 -1.45 8.44 -6.52
CA ALA A 20 -1.44 7.22 -7.32
C ALA A 20 -2.69 6.39 -7.11
N CYS A 21 -3.18 6.34 -5.89
CA CYS A 21 -4.36 5.56 -5.54
C CYS A 21 -5.65 6.33 -5.68
N ARG A 22 -5.56 7.64 -5.95
CA ARG A 22 -6.72 8.52 -6.07
C ARG A 22 -7.54 8.57 -4.79
N VAL A 23 -6.85 8.65 -3.69
CA VAL A 23 -7.49 8.76 -2.37
C VAL A 23 -6.88 9.95 -1.65
N SER A 24 -7.44 10.29 -0.50
CA SER A 24 -6.91 11.39 0.29
C SER A 24 -5.66 10.95 1.04
N ARG A 25 -4.83 11.91 1.40
CA ARG A 25 -3.65 11.60 2.20
C ARG A 25 -4.04 10.97 3.53
N GLN A 26 -5.19 11.39 4.07
CA GLN A 26 -5.66 10.82 5.34
C GLN A 26 -5.88 9.32 5.23
N SER A 27 -6.38 8.85 4.09
CA SER A 27 -6.55 7.42 3.88
C SER A 27 -5.21 6.71 3.93
N VAL A 28 -4.21 7.27 3.28
CA VAL A 28 -2.87 6.68 3.27
C VAL A 28 -2.30 6.65 4.69
N ASP A 29 -2.48 7.72 5.45
CA ASP A 29 -2.01 7.76 6.83
C ASP A 29 -2.67 6.68 7.68
N LYS A 30 -3.95 6.42 7.45
CA LYS A 30 -4.65 5.35 8.16
C LYS A 30 -4.07 3.99 7.81
N TRP A 31 -3.74 3.77 6.55
CA TRP A 31 -3.13 2.50 6.15
C TRP A 31 -1.81 2.28 6.87
N ILE A 32 -1.00 3.33 6.97
CA ILE A 32 0.28 3.23 7.66
C ILE A 32 0.06 2.91 9.13
N ALA A 33 -0.88 3.62 9.76
CA ALA A 33 -1.14 3.43 11.17
C ALA A 33 -1.64 2.03 11.48
N LYS A 34 -2.48 1.49 10.62
CA LYS A 34 -3.03 0.15 10.82
C LYS A 34 -2.09 -0.96 10.35
N GLY A 35 -1.14 -0.63 9.48
CA GLY A 35 -0.26 -1.62 8.92
C GLY A 35 -0.91 -2.51 7.89
N CYS A 36 -2.04 -2.10 7.33
CA CYS A 36 -2.72 -2.86 6.28
C CYS A 36 -3.50 -1.91 5.38
N LEU A 37 -3.82 -2.41 4.18
CA LEU A 37 -4.61 -1.68 3.21
C LEU A 37 -6.10 -1.92 3.48
N PRO A 38 -6.99 -1.16 2.80
CA PRO A 38 -8.42 -1.37 2.99
C PRO A 38 -8.85 -2.79 2.61
N ARG A 39 -9.94 -3.23 3.18
CA ARG A 39 -10.46 -4.57 2.91
C ARG A 39 -10.65 -4.81 1.41
N THR A 40 -11.06 -3.80 0.67
CA THR A 40 -11.33 -3.94 -0.75
C THR A 40 -10.12 -4.39 -1.55
N GLU A 41 -8.91 -4.14 -1.05
CA GLU A 41 -7.71 -4.65 -1.68
C GLU A 41 -7.63 -6.16 -1.63
N TYR A 42 -8.08 -6.72 -0.53
CA TYR A 42 -7.98 -8.17 -0.30
C TYR A 42 -9.12 -8.93 -0.95
N THR A 43 -10.20 -8.24 -1.29
CA THR A 43 -11.31 -8.84 -2.03
C THR A 43 -11.18 -8.68 -3.53
N GLY A 44 -10.21 -7.86 -3.98
CA GLY A 44 -10.00 -7.63 -5.40
C GLY A 44 -10.84 -6.49 -5.97
N GLU A 45 -11.51 -5.73 -5.11
CA GLU A 45 -12.35 -4.63 -5.59
C GLU A 45 -11.56 -3.38 -5.96
N THR A 46 -10.38 -3.23 -5.40
CA THR A 46 -9.50 -2.10 -5.73
C THR A 46 -8.10 -2.62 -6.03
N SER A 47 -7.27 -1.75 -6.58
CA SER A 47 -5.92 -2.11 -7.00
C SER A 47 -4.89 -1.13 -6.47
N TYR A 48 -5.02 -0.74 -5.22
CA TYR A 48 -4.09 0.22 -4.62
C TYR A 48 -2.67 -0.31 -4.56
N ALA A 49 -2.52 -1.57 -4.19
CA ALA A 49 -1.18 -2.16 -4.11
C ALA A 49 -0.50 -2.14 -5.48
N LYS A 50 -1.26 -2.44 -6.53
CA LYS A 50 -0.73 -2.42 -7.88
C LYS A 50 -0.34 -1.00 -8.30
N ALA A 51 -1.18 -0.02 -7.98
CA ALA A 51 -0.89 1.37 -8.30
C ALA A 51 0.39 1.83 -7.59
N LEU A 52 0.53 1.47 -6.33
CA LEU A 52 1.74 1.82 -5.57
C LEU A 52 2.97 1.15 -6.18
N ALA A 53 2.84 -0.10 -6.58
CA ALA A 53 3.96 -0.83 -7.17
C ALA A 53 4.39 -0.18 -8.48
N GLU A 54 3.45 0.28 -9.30
CA GLU A 54 3.78 0.94 -10.55
C GLU A 54 4.54 2.22 -10.33
N VAL A 55 4.10 3.03 -9.37
CA VAL A 55 4.80 4.28 -9.06
C VAL A 55 6.17 3.99 -8.49
N ALA A 56 6.27 3.00 -7.63
CA ALA A 56 7.55 2.62 -7.04
C ALA A 56 8.53 2.17 -8.10
N GLN A 57 8.06 1.45 -9.11
CA GLN A 57 8.90 1.03 -10.21
C GLN A 57 9.47 2.24 -10.95
N GLY A 58 8.64 3.25 -11.16
CA GLY A 58 9.09 4.48 -11.80
C GLY A 58 10.12 5.22 -10.97
N ASN A 59 10.11 5.01 -9.66
CA ASN A 59 11.07 5.64 -8.75
C ASN A 59 12.32 4.80 -8.55
N GLY A 60 12.43 3.67 -9.23
CA GLY A 60 13.60 2.82 -9.08
C GLY A 60 13.57 1.95 -7.83
N LYS A 61 12.43 1.83 -7.20
CA LYS A 61 12.27 1.03 -5.98
C LYS A 61 11.10 0.08 -6.12
N PRO A 62 11.13 -0.81 -7.11
CA PRO A 62 9.99 -1.68 -7.37
C PRO A 62 9.75 -2.69 -6.26
N PHE A 63 8.48 -3.07 -6.11
CA PHE A 63 8.10 -4.16 -5.22
C PHE A 63 6.91 -4.90 -5.84
N ASP A 64 6.69 -6.11 -5.37
CA ASP A 64 5.61 -6.96 -5.86
C ASP A 64 4.32 -6.60 -5.12
N PRO A 65 3.24 -6.26 -5.83
CA PRO A 65 1.96 -5.99 -5.16
C PRO A 65 1.50 -7.15 -4.28
N GLU A 66 1.77 -8.39 -4.71
CA GLU A 66 1.40 -9.54 -3.90
C GLU A 66 2.19 -9.61 -2.61
N TRP A 67 3.45 -9.22 -2.67
CA TRP A 67 4.26 -9.14 -1.46
C TRP A 67 3.63 -8.19 -0.46
N LEU A 68 3.21 -7.02 -0.94
CA LEU A 68 2.59 -6.02 -0.08
C LEU A 68 1.31 -6.56 0.55
N LEU A 69 0.44 -7.15 -0.24
CA LEU A 69 -0.82 -7.67 0.28
C LEU A 69 -0.58 -8.80 1.27
N SER A 70 0.40 -9.64 0.98
CA SER A 70 0.73 -10.76 1.86
C SER A 70 1.24 -10.29 3.21
N HIS A 71 2.10 -9.28 3.21
CA HIS A 71 2.72 -8.80 4.46
C HIS A 71 1.88 -7.78 5.19
N ALA A 72 0.88 -7.20 4.54
CA ALA A 72 0.02 -6.20 5.14
C ALA A 72 -1.38 -6.72 5.40
N SER A 73 -1.57 -8.03 5.35
CA SER A 73 -2.90 -8.61 5.55
C SER A 73 -3.41 -8.34 6.95
N PRO A 74 -4.65 -7.90 7.10
CA PRO A 74 -5.21 -7.65 8.42
C PRO A 74 -5.44 -8.92 9.23
N LYS A 75 -5.38 -10.07 8.59
CA LYS A 75 -5.66 -11.34 9.26
C LYS A 75 -4.43 -12.06 9.76
N LYS A 76 -3.26 -11.55 9.49
CA LYS A 76 -2.07 -12.31 9.84
C LYS A 76 -1.94 -12.53 11.33
N SER A 77 -2.44 -11.62 12.13
CA SER A 77 -2.33 -11.74 13.57
C SER A 77 -3.33 -12.72 14.14
N ALA A 78 -4.30 -13.12 13.36
CA ALA A 78 -5.33 -14.04 13.82
C ALA A 78 -4.81 -15.46 14.01
N ALA A 79 -3.68 -15.74 13.45
CA ALA A 79 -3.10 -17.09 13.56
C ALA A 79 -2.56 -17.38 14.96
#